data_beb347d5018f6d19e4d009e9d02b3beb
#
_entry.id   beb347d5018f6d19e4d009e9d02b3beb
#
_cell.length_a   1.000
_cell.length_b   1.000
_cell.length_c   1.000
_cell.angle_alpha   90.00
_cell.angle_beta   90.00
_cell.angle_gamma   90.00
#
_symmetry.space_group_name_H-M   'P 1'
#
loop_
_entity.id
_entity.type
_entity.pdbx_description
1 polymer ?
#
loop_
_entity_poly.entity_id
_entity_poly.type
_entity_poly.pdbx_seq_one_letter_code
_entity_poly.pdbx_strand_id
1 'polypeptide(L)'
;MTVKCALISVFALLLSLSNRPPMLWASPPEATSSLKGVVKFEGAPPKPTRIDMSQDPLCAKAHSTPATTEDVVVGAGSGLANVVIYVSDGLAGKTFEPPQQPAVLEQKGCQYKPHVLALQAKQKLDVVNSDETTHNIHPGPNNNREWNVTQPHGLPLEQTFAREEIAIPVKCNVHPWMKGYIAVFKHPYFAVSDKNGSFDLKDLPPGTYTITAWQEKLGTQTQQITVGAGESKTLAFTFKQ
;
A
#
# COMPACT_ATOMS: atom_id res chain seq x y z
N MET A 1 22.09 97.44 30.30
CA MET A 1 21.74 96.22 31.04
C MET A 1 21.07 95.28 30.07
N THR A 2 21.79 94.32 29.61
CA THR A 2 21.35 93.39 28.54
C THR A 2 21.16 92.00 29.15
N VAL A 3 19.92 91.54 29.19
CA VAL A 3 19.54 90.21 29.70
C VAL A 3 19.61 89.19 28.54
N LYS A 4 20.49 88.19 28.66
CA LYS A 4 20.59 87.09 27.70
C LYS A 4 19.60 86.02 28.10
N CYS A 5 18.66 85.71 27.22
CA CYS A 5 17.73 84.58 27.35
C CYS A 5 18.39 83.35 26.79
N ALA A 6 18.54 82.27 27.61
CA ALA A 6 19.08 81.01 27.17
C ALA A 6 17.92 80.06 26.78
N LEU A 7 17.94 79.61 25.53
CA LEU A 7 17.01 78.60 25.00
C LEU A 7 17.53 77.19 25.36
N ILE A 8 16.75 76.49 26.13
CA ILE A 8 16.97 75.04 26.45
C ILE A 8 16.23 74.22 25.39
N SER A 9 16.96 73.56 24.49
CA SER A 9 16.42 72.60 23.55
C SER A 9 16.25 71.21 24.21
N VAL A 10 15.02 70.83 24.36
CA VAL A 10 14.65 69.44 24.85
C VAL A 10 14.66 68.55 23.61
N PHE A 11 15.64 67.64 23.60
CA PHE A 11 15.71 66.55 22.58
C PHE A 11 14.81 65.39 23.05
N ALA A 12 13.64 65.23 22.42
CA ALA A 12 12.76 64.11 22.65
C ALA A 12 13.30 62.85 21.91
N LEU A 13 13.79 61.88 22.65
CA LEU A 13 14.26 60.59 22.16
C LEU A 13 13.04 59.67 21.89
N LEU A 14 12.61 59.57 20.64
CA LEU A 14 11.58 58.63 20.21
C LEU A 14 12.14 57.20 20.21
N LEU A 15 11.83 56.39 21.23
CA LEU A 15 12.03 54.94 21.23
C LEU A 15 10.99 54.29 20.30
N SER A 16 11.38 53.91 19.12
CA SER A 16 10.59 53.06 18.22
C SER A 16 10.60 51.62 18.74
N LEU A 17 9.55 51.19 19.41
CA LEU A 17 9.31 49.77 19.70
C LEU A 17 9.05 49.02 18.38
N SER A 18 10.07 48.33 17.89
CA SER A 18 9.92 47.45 16.75
C SER A 18 9.13 46.19 17.17
N ASN A 19 7.85 46.17 16.85
CA ASN A 19 6.98 45.00 16.98
C ASN A 19 7.39 43.96 15.92
N ARG A 20 8.43 43.17 16.18
CA ARG A 20 8.76 42.02 15.34
C ARG A 20 7.81 40.88 15.73
N PRO A 21 7.05 40.30 14.75
CA PRO A 21 6.24 39.12 15.03
C PRO A 21 7.14 37.95 15.46
N PRO A 22 6.69 37.10 16.37
CA PRO A 22 7.45 35.91 16.76
C PRO A 22 7.72 35.05 15.53
N MET A 23 8.99 34.76 15.28
CA MET A 23 9.44 33.91 14.21
C MET A 23 9.02 32.48 14.64
N LEU A 24 7.96 31.96 14.05
CA LEU A 24 7.55 30.56 14.19
C LEU A 24 8.67 29.71 13.59
N TRP A 25 9.49 29.15 14.43
CA TRP A 25 10.46 28.13 14.02
C TRP A 25 9.65 26.88 13.67
N ALA A 26 9.55 26.59 12.38
CA ALA A 26 9.06 25.30 11.93
C ALA A 26 9.99 24.23 12.53
N SER A 27 9.42 23.30 13.32
CA SER A 27 10.19 22.15 13.79
C SER A 27 10.77 21.42 12.57
N PRO A 28 12.04 21.00 12.62
CA PRO A 28 12.59 20.21 11.53
C PRO A 28 11.71 18.97 11.34
N PRO A 29 11.53 18.50 10.09
CA PRO A 29 10.78 17.29 9.84
C PRO A 29 11.37 16.13 10.66
N GLU A 30 10.52 15.40 11.38
CA GLU A 30 10.97 14.22 12.12
C GLU A 30 11.63 13.24 11.14
N ALA A 31 12.81 12.74 11.51
CA ALA A 31 13.49 11.74 10.72
C ALA A 31 12.63 10.47 10.64
N THR A 32 12.22 10.13 9.43
CA THR A 32 11.41 8.92 9.18
C THR A 32 12.27 7.66 9.35
N SER A 33 11.62 6.58 9.68
CA SER A 33 12.21 5.26 9.90
C SER A 33 11.81 4.31 8.79
N SER A 34 12.50 3.19 8.65
CA SER A 34 12.11 2.12 7.74
C SER A 34 11.98 0.79 8.47
N LEU A 35 11.01 -0.01 8.07
CA LEU A 35 10.84 -1.37 8.55
C LEU A 35 10.91 -2.30 7.34
N LYS A 36 12.02 -3.00 7.21
CA LYS A 36 12.25 -4.00 6.17
C LYS A 36 12.07 -5.40 6.73
N GLY A 37 11.83 -6.35 5.86
CA GLY A 37 11.74 -7.71 6.35
C GLY A 37 11.58 -8.76 5.30
N VAL A 38 11.40 -9.97 5.79
CA VAL A 38 11.17 -11.14 4.96
C VAL A 38 10.04 -12.00 5.53
N VAL A 39 9.20 -12.47 4.64
CA VAL A 39 8.19 -13.50 4.96
C VAL A 39 8.70 -14.83 4.44
N LYS A 40 8.71 -15.84 5.28
CA LYS A 40 9.18 -17.19 4.95
C LYS A 40 8.04 -18.21 5.07
N PHE A 41 8.14 -19.25 4.28
CA PHE A 41 7.33 -20.45 4.40
C PHE A 41 8.16 -21.56 5.05
N GLU A 42 7.63 -22.18 6.09
CA GLU A 42 8.23 -23.32 6.79
C GLU A 42 7.57 -24.62 6.35
N GLY A 43 8.37 -25.59 6.00
CA GLY A 43 7.93 -26.91 5.54
C GLY A 43 8.04 -27.11 4.04
N ALA A 44 7.44 -28.16 3.54
CA ALA A 44 7.41 -28.47 2.12
C ALA A 44 6.37 -27.55 1.41
N PRO A 45 6.78 -26.73 0.42
CA PRO A 45 5.81 -25.88 -0.27
C PRO A 45 4.78 -26.74 -1.01
N PRO A 46 3.50 -26.33 -1.02
CA PRO A 46 2.48 -27.01 -1.80
C PRO A 46 2.83 -26.94 -3.28
N LYS A 47 2.56 -28.02 -4.01
CA LYS A 47 2.74 -28.02 -5.47
C LYS A 47 1.73 -27.07 -6.11
N PRO A 48 2.16 -26.12 -6.95
CA PRO A 48 1.23 -25.26 -7.69
C PRO A 48 0.29 -26.11 -8.56
N THR A 49 -1.00 -25.80 -8.52
CA THR A 49 -2.00 -26.47 -9.35
C THR A 49 -2.02 -25.85 -10.74
N ARG A 50 -1.92 -26.70 -11.77
CA ARG A 50 -2.07 -26.24 -13.15
C ARG A 50 -3.48 -25.72 -13.38
N ILE A 51 -3.58 -24.56 -14.03
CA ILE A 51 -4.86 -23.99 -14.46
C ILE A 51 -5.22 -24.58 -15.84
N ASP A 52 -6.42 -25.17 -15.94
CA ASP A 52 -6.97 -25.59 -17.22
C ASP A 52 -7.68 -24.41 -17.89
N MET A 53 -7.08 -23.89 -18.95
CA MET A 53 -7.61 -22.79 -19.77
C MET A 53 -8.14 -23.30 -21.13
N SER A 54 -8.39 -24.58 -21.29
CA SER A 54 -8.81 -25.19 -22.56
C SER A 54 -10.12 -24.64 -23.11
N GLN A 55 -10.98 -24.09 -22.26
CA GLN A 55 -12.26 -23.50 -22.63
C GLN A 55 -12.12 -22.13 -23.33
N ASP A 56 -10.98 -21.44 -23.19
CA ASP A 56 -10.64 -20.21 -23.93
C ASP A 56 -9.29 -20.38 -24.64
N PRO A 57 -9.30 -20.59 -25.97
CA PRO A 57 -8.06 -20.75 -26.73
C PRO A 57 -7.12 -19.53 -26.70
N LEU A 58 -7.64 -18.31 -26.49
CA LEU A 58 -6.82 -17.10 -26.38
C LEU A 58 -6.05 -17.12 -25.05
N CYS A 59 -6.72 -17.50 -23.96
CA CYS A 59 -6.09 -17.69 -22.66
C CYS A 59 -5.00 -18.79 -22.72
N ALA A 60 -5.32 -19.94 -23.32
CA ALA A 60 -4.36 -21.04 -23.46
C ALA A 60 -3.11 -20.64 -24.25
N LYS A 61 -3.26 -19.86 -25.32
CA LYS A 61 -2.15 -19.37 -26.17
C LYS A 61 -1.31 -18.27 -25.51
N ALA A 62 -1.84 -17.55 -24.53
CA ALA A 62 -1.12 -16.50 -23.82
C ALA A 62 0.05 -17.02 -22.98
N HIS A 63 0.15 -18.35 -22.81
CA HIS A 63 1.17 -18.99 -21.96
C HIS A 63 2.04 -19.95 -22.77
N SER A 64 3.36 -19.73 -22.76
CA SER A 64 4.35 -20.67 -23.33
C SER A 64 4.55 -21.89 -22.43
N THR A 65 4.27 -21.76 -21.14
CA THR A 65 4.25 -22.84 -20.14
C THR A 65 2.91 -22.80 -19.41
N PRO A 66 2.36 -23.94 -18.97
CA PRO A 66 1.08 -23.97 -18.29
C PRO A 66 1.03 -23.01 -17.10
N ALA A 67 0.03 -22.13 -17.04
CA ALA A 67 -0.22 -21.29 -15.89
C ALA A 67 -0.58 -22.12 -14.65
N THR A 68 -0.22 -21.60 -13.50
CA THR A 68 -0.50 -22.26 -12.20
C THR A 68 -1.21 -21.27 -11.27
N THR A 69 -1.89 -21.85 -10.26
CA THR A 69 -2.48 -21.04 -9.19
C THR A 69 -1.41 -20.33 -8.39
N GLU A 70 -1.75 -19.15 -7.85
CA GLU A 70 -0.86 -18.31 -7.04
C GLU A 70 -1.27 -18.28 -5.56
N ASP A 71 -2.07 -19.26 -5.13
CA ASP A 71 -2.60 -19.36 -3.75
C ASP A 71 -1.49 -19.37 -2.68
N VAL A 72 -0.39 -20.09 -2.92
CA VAL A 72 0.80 -20.10 -2.08
C VAL A 72 2.03 -20.16 -2.98
N VAL A 73 2.72 -19.05 -3.11
CA VAL A 73 3.92 -18.92 -3.97
C VAL A 73 5.15 -18.85 -3.11
N VAL A 74 5.94 -19.93 -3.12
CA VAL A 74 7.20 -20.01 -2.38
C VAL A 74 8.37 -19.93 -3.37
N GLY A 75 9.16 -18.90 -3.22
CA GLY A 75 10.34 -18.63 -4.05
C GLY A 75 11.63 -19.16 -3.44
N ALA A 76 12.75 -18.64 -3.96
CA ALA A 76 14.07 -19.02 -3.48
C ALA A 76 14.26 -18.70 -1.98
N GLY A 77 15.00 -19.56 -1.28
CA GLY A 77 15.26 -19.36 0.17
C GLY A 77 14.02 -19.42 1.04
N SER A 78 12.97 -20.13 0.59
CA SER A 78 11.68 -20.23 1.26
C SER A 78 10.92 -18.90 1.39
N GLY A 79 11.23 -17.89 0.56
CA GLY A 79 10.49 -16.62 0.54
C GLY A 79 9.04 -16.84 0.14
N LEU A 80 8.09 -16.31 0.92
CA LEU A 80 6.64 -16.40 0.66
C LEU A 80 6.15 -15.10 0.02
N ALA A 81 5.70 -15.19 -1.22
CA ALA A 81 5.12 -14.08 -1.96
C ALA A 81 3.64 -13.84 -1.64
N ASN A 82 3.10 -12.73 -2.13
CA ASN A 82 1.68 -12.38 -2.04
C ASN A 82 1.15 -12.25 -0.61
N VAL A 83 2.03 -11.95 0.34
CA VAL A 83 1.64 -11.62 1.72
C VAL A 83 1.47 -10.12 1.83
N VAL A 84 0.37 -9.66 2.40
CA VAL A 84 0.13 -8.25 2.71
C VAL A 84 0.66 -7.95 4.10
N ILE A 85 1.63 -7.05 4.20
CA ILE A 85 2.21 -6.59 5.46
C ILE A 85 1.77 -5.15 5.70
N TYR A 86 1.24 -4.84 6.87
CA TYR A 86 0.73 -3.50 7.15
C TYR A 86 0.76 -3.15 8.64
N VAL A 87 0.75 -1.86 8.93
CA VAL A 87 0.56 -1.35 10.28
C VAL A 87 -0.92 -1.49 10.65
N SER A 88 -1.25 -2.37 11.57
CA SER A 88 -2.63 -2.59 12.02
C SER A 88 -3.00 -1.77 13.27
N ASP A 89 -2.00 -1.26 14.00
CA ASP A 89 -2.20 -0.37 15.15
C ASP A 89 -0.97 0.52 15.39
N GLY A 90 -1.15 1.65 16.10
CA GLY A 90 -0.10 2.61 16.43
C GLY A 90 -0.15 3.91 15.62
N LEU A 91 -1.12 4.07 14.72
CA LEU A 91 -1.33 5.28 13.90
C LEU A 91 -2.52 6.14 14.36
N ALA A 92 -3.03 5.92 15.56
CA ALA A 92 -4.23 6.59 16.06
C ALA A 92 -4.15 8.13 15.91
N GLY A 93 -5.24 8.74 15.43
CA GLY A 93 -5.36 10.19 15.24
C GLY A 93 -4.63 10.76 14.02
N LYS A 94 -3.90 9.94 13.25
CA LYS A 94 -3.24 10.38 12.01
C LYS A 94 -4.16 10.18 10.81
N THR A 95 -4.18 11.17 9.93
CA THR A 95 -4.86 11.12 8.62
C THR A 95 -3.83 11.19 7.51
N PHE A 96 -4.09 10.49 6.41
CA PHE A 96 -3.17 10.39 5.30
C PHE A 96 -3.93 10.63 3.99
N GLU A 97 -3.42 11.54 3.18
CA GLU A 97 -3.96 11.74 1.84
C GLU A 97 -3.59 10.56 0.93
N PRO A 98 -4.51 10.12 0.08
CA PRO A 98 -4.20 9.07 -0.88
C PRO A 98 -3.21 9.57 -1.92
N PRO A 99 -2.30 8.71 -2.43
CA PRO A 99 -1.39 9.09 -3.50
C PRO A 99 -2.16 9.46 -4.76
N GLN A 100 -1.63 10.44 -5.51
CA GLN A 100 -2.22 10.87 -6.78
C GLN A 100 -2.01 9.84 -7.89
N GLN A 101 -0.95 9.03 -7.78
CA GLN A 101 -0.67 7.96 -8.71
C GLN A 101 -1.68 6.82 -8.54
N PRO A 102 -2.34 6.36 -9.61
CA PRO A 102 -3.26 5.23 -9.50
C PRO A 102 -2.52 3.93 -9.17
N ALA A 103 -3.19 3.07 -8.44
CA ALA A 103 -2.84 1.65 -8.38
C ALA A 103 -3.31 0.99 -9.68
N VAL A 104 -2.60 -0.03 -10.14
CA VAL A 104 -2.94 -0.71 -11.40
C VAL A 104 -3.21 -2.19 -11.13
N LEU A 105 -4.35 -2.68 -11.61
CA LEU A 105 -4.68 -4.10 -11.68
C LEU A 105 -4.81 -4.49 -13.15
N GLU A 106 -3.86 -5.27 -13.64
CA GLU A 106 -3.84 -5.71 -15.03
C GLU A 106 -4.47 -7.11 -15.15
N GLN A 107 -5.28 -7.32 -16.19
CA GLN A 107 -5.75 -8.63 -16.64
C GLN A 107 -4.87 -9.03 -17.80
N LYS A 108 -3.99 -10.02 -17.58
CA LYS A 108 -2.99 -10.44 -18.55
C LYS A 108 -2.68 -11.92 -18.41
N GLY A 109 -2.73 -12.61 -19.53
CA GLY A 109 -2.64 -14.07 -19.57
C GLY A 109 -3.81 -14.72 -18.84
N CYS A 110 -4.99 -14.08 -18.86
CA CYS A 110 -6.19 -14.53 -18.17
C CYS A 110 -5.94 -14.79 -16.68
N GLN A 111 -5.19 -13.87 -16.07
CA GLN A 111 -4.92 -13.78 -14.63
C GLN A 111 -4.95 -12.30 -14.20
N TYR A 112 -5.29 -12.03 -12.94
CA TYR A 112 -5.10 -10.71 -12.37
C TYR A 112 -3.65 -10.52 -11.94
N LYS A 113 -3.04 -9.39 -12.29
CA LYS A 113 -1.66 -9.03 -11.96
C LYS A 113 -1.58 -7.61 -11.39
N PRO A 114 -1.03 -7.48 -10.17
CA PRO A 114 -0.57 -8.56 -9.30
C PRO A 114 -1.73 -9.42 -8.76
N HIS A 115 -1.44 -10.65 -8.32
CA HIS A 115 -2.40 -11.54 -7.68
C HIS A 115 -3.00 -10.93 -6.39
N VAL A 116 -2.17 -10.22 -5.62
CA VAL A 116 -2.59 -9.43 -4.45
C VAL A 116 -2.17 -7.99 -4.66
N LEU A 117 -3.15 -7.09 -4.75
CA LEU A 117 -2.94 -5.65 -4.87
C LEU A 117 -3.25 -4.96 -3.55
N ALA A 118 -2.35 -4.07 -3.10
CA ALA A 118 -2.58 -3.19 -1.96
C ALA A 118 -2.63 -1.73 -2.40
N LEU A 119 -3.60 -0.97 -1.88
CA LEU A 119 -3.77 0.45 -2.20
C LEU A 119 -4.35 1.22 -1.00
N GLN A 120 -4.29 2.54 -1.08
CA GLN A 120 -4.89 3.39 -0.05
C GLN A 120 -6.38 3.66 -0.38
N ALA A 121 -7.21 3.81 0.65
CA ALA A 121 -8.61 4.21 0.49
C ALA A 121 -8.67 5.55 -0.27
N LYS A 122 -9.62 5.67 -1.21
CA LYS A 122 -9.80 6.79 -2.15
C LYS A 122 -8.68 6.96 -3.20
N GLN A 123 -7.62 6.15 -3.19
CA GLN A 123 -6.67 6.10 -4.30
C GLN A 123 -7.37 5.58 -5.56
N LYS A 124 -7.03 6.14 -6.70
CA LYS A 124 -7.50 5.62 -7.98
C LYS A 124 -6.99 4.20 -8.21
N LEU A 125 -7.86 3.36 -8.74
CA LEU A 125 -7.54 2.03 -9.23
C LEU A 125 -7.82 1.99 -10.73
N ASP A 126 -6.76 1.87 -11.52
CA ASP A 126 -6.87 1.62 -12.94
C ASP A 126 -6.89 0.11 -13.17
N VAL A 127 -7.97 -0.38 -13.75
CA VAL A 127 -8.07 -1.77 -14.20
C VAL A 127 -7.85 -1.81 -15.71
N VAL A 128 -6.89 -2.61 -16.14
CA VAL A 128 -6.48 -2.71 -17.56
C VAL A 128 -6.69 -4.14 -18.04
N ASN A 129 -7.37 -4.32 -19.18
CA ASN A 129 -7.41 -5.59 -19.87
C ASN A 129 -6.41 -5.57 -21.03
N SER A 130 -5.30 -6.29 -20.89
CA SER A 130 -4.24 -6.44 -21.90
C SER A 130 -4.34 -7.73 -22.72
N ASP A 131 -5.36 -8.55 -22.48
CA ASP A 131 -5.61 -9.78 -23.25
C ASP A 131 -6.57 -9.52 -24.40
N GLU A 132 -6.45 -10.27 -25.47
CA GLU A 132 -7.33 -10.18 -26.65
C GLU A 132 -8.76 -10.72 -26.41
N THR A 133 -9.01 -11.30 -25.24
CA THR A 133 -10.33 -11.80 -24.82
C THR A 133 -10.99 -10.84 -23.84
N THR A 134 -12.31 -10.93 -23.75
CA THR A 134 -13.10 -10.16 -22.77
C THR A 134 -12.99 -10.79 -21.40
N HIS A 135 -12.67 -9.99 -20.42
CA HIS A 135 -12.71 -10.36 -19.01
C HIS A 135 -13.88 -9.69 -18.29
N ASN A 136 -14.00 -10.06 -17.05
CA ASN A 136 -14.90 -9.44 -16.09
C ASN A 136 -14.13 -9.20 -14.80
N ILE A 137 -14.33 -8.07 -14.17
CA ILE A 137 -13.78 -7.81 -12.85
C ILE A 137 -14.90 -7.61 -11.84
N HIS A 138 -14.89 -8.44 -10.81
CA HIS A 138 -15.93 -8.51 -9.80
C HIS A 138 -15.31 -8.64 -8.39
N PRO A 139 -14.94 -7.53 -7.74
CA PRO A 139 -14.60 -7.53 -6.31
C PRO A 139 -15.84 -7.80 -5.47
N GLY A 140 -15.69 -8.63 -4.43
CA GLY A 140 -16.73 -8.94 -3.46
C GLY A 140 -16.40 -8.35 -2.07
N PRO A 141 -16.49 -7.03 -1.88
CA PRO A 141 -16.20 -6.40 -0.59
C PRO A 141 -17.33 -6.62 0.41
N ASN A 142 -17.00 -6.56 1.72
CA ASN A 142 -17.97 -6.53 2.81
C ASN A 142 -18.29 -5.11 3.28
N ASN A 143 -17.28 -4.20 3.25
CA ASN A 143 -17.38 -2.84 3.79
C ASN A 143 -17.40 -1.75 2.72
N ASN A 144 -17.09 -2.07 1.49
CA ASN A 144 -17.14 -1.17 0.34
C ASN A 144 -18.34 -1.52 -0.56
N ARG A 145 -18.62 -0.66 -1.53
CA ARG A 145 -19.64 -0.95 -2.53
C ARG A 145 -19.13 -2.03 -3.49
N GLU A 146 -19.91 -3.09 -3.66
CA GLU A 146 -19.69 -4.11 -4.68
C GLU A 146 -19.93 -3.53 -6.09
N TRP A 147 -19.11 -3.95 -7.03
CA TRP A 147 -19.30 -3.64 -8.45
C TRP A 147 -18.82 -4.81 -9.31
N ASN A 148 -19.37 -4.88 -10.52
CA ASN A 148 -19.15 -5.98 -11.45
C ASN A 148 -19.16 -5.41 -12.87
N VAL A 149 -18.03 -5.45 -13.56
CA VAL A 149 -17.85 -4.81 -14.87
C VAL A 149 -17.25 -5.79 -15.86
N THR A 150 -17.93 -5.95 -16.99
CA THR A 150 -17.37 -6.63 -18.16
C THR A 150 -16.42 -5.69 -18.87
N GLN A 151 -15.20 -6.14 -19.15
CA GLN A 151 -14.14 -5.33 -19.70
C GLN A 151 -13.54 -5.98 -20.96
N PRO A 152 -13.95 -5.55 -22.17
CA PRO A 152 -13.27 -5.89 -23.41
C PRO A 152 -11.80 -5.42 -23.43
N HIS A 153 -11.00 -5.99 -24.33
CA HIS A 153 -9.62 -5.58 -24.56
C HIS A 153 -9.48 -4.05 -24.70
N GLY A 154 -8.47 -3.48 -24.05
CA GLY A 154 -8.05 -2.09 -24.21
C GLY A 154 -8.99 -1.02 -23.64
N LEU A 155 -10.16 -1.37 -23.09
CA LEU A 155 -11.03 -0.39 -22.47
C LEU A 155 -10.53 -0.07 -21.04
N PRO A 156 -10.25 1.22 -20.74
CA PRO A 156 -9.85 1.62 -19.41
C PRO A 156 -11.05 1.55 -18.44
N LEU A 157 -10.80 1.13 -17.22
CA LEU A 157 -11.77 1.17 -16.14
C LEU A 157 -11.10 1.80 -14.91
N GLU A 158 -11.64 2.93 -14.44
CA GLU A 158 -11.22 3.59 -13.22
C GLU A 158 -12.23 3.33 -12.10
N GLN A 159 -11.74 2.95 -10.93
CA GLN A 159 -12.54 2.69 -9.73
C GLN A 159 -11.86 3.26 -8.48
N THR A 160 -12.57 3.27 -7.36
CA THR A 160 -12.02 3.61 -6.04
C THR A 160 -12.70 2.79 -4.96
N PHE A 161 -11.97 2.53 -3.87
CA PHE A 161 -12.53 1.99 -2.64
C PHE A 161 -12.55 3.10 -1.57
N ALA A 162 -13.70 3.36 -0.97
CA ALA A 162 -13.87 4.46 -0.03
C ALA A 162 -13.36 4.15 1.38
N ARG A 163 -13.32 2.87 1.76
CA ARG A 163 -13.08 2.40 3.13
C ARG A 163 -11.99 1.35 3.18
N GLU A 164 -11.31 1.34 4.33
CA GLU A 164 -10.36 0.27 4.65
C GLU A 164 -11.04 -1.09 4.67
N GLU A 165 -10.43 -2.04 3.99
CA GLU A 165 -10.89 -3.43 3.96
C GLU A 165 -9.77 -4.34 3.47
N ILE A 166 -9.48 -5.38 4.23
CA ILE A 166 -8.43 -6.34 3.90
C ILE A 166 -9.07 -7.57 3.24
N ALA A 167 -8.35 -8.17 2.30
CA ALA A 167 -8.73 -9.42 1.66
C ALA A 167 -10.05 -9.37 0.85
N ILE A 168 -10.30 -8.28 0.13
CA ILE A 168 -11.42 -8.23 -0.82
C ILE A 168 -11.14 -9.23 -1.94
N PRO A 169 -11.91 -10.32 -2.07
CA PRO A 169 -11.71 -11.26 -3.17
C PRO A 169 -12.12 -10.63 -4.49
N VAL A 170 -11.35 -10.88 -5.53
CA VAL A 170 -11.64 -10.47 -6.91
C VAL A 170 -11.78 -11.72 -7.77
N LYS A 171 -12.83 -11.79 -8.57
CA LYS A 171 -13.09 -12.89 -9.49
C LYS A 171 -13.47 -12.40 -10.89
N CYS A 172 -13.28 -13.25 -11.88
CA CYS A 172 -13.83 -13.09 -13.22
C CYS A 172 -15.03 -14.03 -13.37
N ASN A 173 -16.18 -13.51 -13.85
CA ASN A 173 -17.35 -14.35 -14.08
C ASN A 173 -17.27 -15.12 -15.41
N VAL A 174 -16.34 -14.75 -16.29
CA VAL A 174 -16.09 -15.43 -17.58
C VAL A 174 -15.10 -16.58 -17.39
N HIS A 175 -14.02 -16.35 -16.62
CA HIS A 175 -12.93 -17.29 -16.40
C HIS A 175 -12.83 -17.67 -14.94
N PRO A 176 -13.41 -18.80 -14.50
CA PRO A 176 -13.53 -19.16 -13.07
C PRO A 176 -12.18 -19.32 -12.34
N TRP A 177 -11.11 -19.55 -13.09
CA TRP A 177 -9.75 -19.65 -12.54
C TRP A 177 -9.11 -18.30 -12.21
N MET A 178 -9.61 -17.17 -12.80
CA MET A 178 -9.09 -15.84 -12.51
C MET A 178 -9.53 -15.36 -11.14
N LYS A 179 -8.58 -15.34 -10.22
CA LYS A 179 -8.76 -14.92 -8.83
C LYS A 179 -7.64 -13.97 -8.42
N GLY A 180 -7.94 -13.10 -7.48
CA GLY A 180 -6.97 -12.22 -6.84
C GLY A 180 -7.57 -11.59 -5.60
N TYR A 181 -6.80 -10.73 -4.94
CA TYR A 181 -7.23 -10.02 -3.75
C TYR A 181 -6.83 -8.55 -3.81
N ILE A 182 -7.67 -7.71 -3.23
CA ILE A 182 -7.38 -6.29 -3.03
C ILE A 182 -7.39 -6.02 -1.52
N ALA A 183 -6.34 -5.33 -1.04
CA ALA A 183 -6.26 -4.82 0.32
C ALA A 183 -6.27 -3.30 0.30
N VAL A 184 -7.18 -2.68 1.06
CA VAL A 184 -7.39 -1.23 1.10
C VAL A 184 -7.08 -0.71 2.49
N PHE A 185 -6.22 0.31 2.60
CA PHE A 185 -5.73 0.87 3.85
C PHE A 185 -6.08 2.36 3.98
N LYS A 186 -6.21 2.84 5.22
CA LYS A 186 -6.37 4.28 5.51
C LYS A 186 -5.05 5.06 5.48
N HIS A 187 -3.92 4.39 5.41
CA HIS A 187 -2.57 4.92 5.55
C HIS A 187 -1.63 4.29 4.52
N PRO A 188 -0.45 4.87 4.27
CA PRO A 188 0.50 4.37 3.27
C PRO A 188 1.42 3.23 3.76
N TYR A 189 1.34 2.84 5.04
CA TYR A 189 2.29 1.88 5.64
C TYR A 189 1.84 0.44 5.43
N PHE A 190 1.94 0.00 4.20
CA PHE A 190 1.67 -1.38 3.77
C PHE A 190 2.61 -1.77 2.64
N ALA A 191 2.81 -3.05 2.47
CA ALA A 191 3.56 -3.65 1.36
C ALA A 191 2.99 -5.03 1.04
N VAL A 192 3.27 -5.53 -0.17
CA VAL A 192 3.04 -6.92 -0.54
C VAL A 192 4.40 -7.57 -0.74
N SER A 193 4.64 -8.72 -0.15
CA SER A 193 5.91 -9.43 -0.27
C SER A 193 6.16 -9.89 -1.71
N ASP A 194 7.39 -9.71 -2.16
CA ASP A 194 7.84 -10.16 -3.47
C ASP A 194 8.10 -11.68 -3.52
N LYS A 195 8.54 -12.17 -4.66
CA LYS A 195 8.88 -13.61 -4.87
C LYS A 195 9.98 -14.15 -3.96
N ASN A 196 10.76 -13.29 -3.31
CA ASN A 196 11.77 -13.66 -2.33
C ASN A 196 11.25 -13.52 -0.89
N GLY A 197 9.98 -13.15 -0.72
CA GLY A 197 9.35 -12.84 0.55
C GLY A 197 9.70 -11.47 1.11
N SER A 198 10.43 -10.62 0.37
CA SER A 198 10.92 -9.33 0.87
C SER A 198 9.81 -8.28 0.88
N PHE A 199 9.83 -7.41 1.88
CA PHE A 199 8.95 -6.24 1.99
C PHE A 199 9.68 -5.04 2.59
N ASP A 200 9.14 -3.83 2.36
CA ASP A 200 9.69 -2.56 2.87
C ASP A 200 8.55 -1.59 3.20
N LEU A 201 8.37 -1.25 4.48
CA LEU A 201 7.50 -0.18 4.96
C LEU A 201 8.35 1.07 5.17
N LYS A 202 8.26 2.00 4.23
CA LYS A 202 9.05 3.23 4.20
C LYS A 202 8.38 4.35 4.99
N ASP A 203 9.18 5.33 5.38
CA ASP A 203 8.75 6.61 5.95
C ASP A 203 7.84 6.47 7.17
N LEU A 204 8.02 5.38 7.93
CA LEU A 204 7.28 5.13 9.15
C LEU A 204 7.73 6.12 10.24
N PRO A 205 6.85 6.92 10.85
CA PRO A 205 7.22 7.79 11.96
C PRO A 205 7.78 6.99 13.14
N PRO A 206 8.59 7.60 14.03
CA PRO A 206 8.98 6.95 15.27
C PRO A 206 7.74 6.57 16.11
N GLY A 207 7.74 5.36 16.68
CA GLY A 207 6.60 4.88 17.44
C GLY A 207 6.61 3.40 17.72
N THR A 208 5.59 2.94 18.44
CA THR A 208 5.33 1.52 18.67
C THR A 208 4.12 1.11 17.84
N TYR A 209 4.28 0.05 17.06
CA TYR A 209 3.32 -0.41 16.06
C TYR A 209 3.01 -1.89 16.22
N THR A 210 1.78 -2.27 15.91
CA THR A 210 1.44 -3.65 15.60
C THR A 210 1.52 -3.82 14.08
N ILE A 211 2.39 -4.72 13.64
CA ILE A 211 2.53 -5.09 12.24
C ILE A 211 1.82 -6.41 12.00
N THR A 212 0.94 -6.41 11.03
CA THR A 212 0.16 -7.59 10.63
C THR A 212 0.60 -8.07 9.26
N ALA A 213 0.74 -9.37 9.11
CA ALA A 213 0.98 -10.06 7.85
C ALA A 213 -0.21 -10.98 7.55
N TRP A 214 -0.85 -10.81 6.39
CA TRP A 214 -1.98 -11.62 5.94
C TRP A 214 -1.63 -12.37 4.66
N GLN A 215 -1.98 -13.65 4.63
CA GLN A 215 -1.87 -14.50 3.45
C GLN A 215 -3.18 -15.28 3.24
N GLU A 216 -3.66 -15.36 1.99
CA GLU A 216 -5.01 -15.85 1.65
C GLU A 216 -5.33 -17.28 2.11
N LYS A 217 -4.36 -18.17 2.21
CA LYS A 217 -4.52 -19.57 2.63
C LYS A 217 -3.99 -19.86 4.04
N LEU A 218 -3.00 -19.07 4.46
CA LEU A 218 -2.27 -19.36 5.70
C LEU A 218 -2.71 -18.45 6.86
N GLY A 219 -3.64 -17.52 6.58
CA GLY A 219 -4.22 -16.66 7.62
C GLY A 219 -3.37 -15.47 7.98
N THR A 220 -3.39 -15.09 9.24
CA THR A 220 -2.84 -13.82 9.73
C THR A 220 -1.88 -14.04 10.89
N GLN A 221 -0.79 -13.26 10.91
CA GLN A 221 0.16 -13.17 12.01
C GLN A 221 0.37 -11.71 12.40
N THR A 222 0.68 -11.45 13.66
CA THR A 222 0.95 -10.11 14.17
C THR A 222 2.21 -10.07 15.01
N GLN A 223 2.95 -8.96 14.96
CA GLN A 223 4.10 -8.70 15.82
C GLN A 223 4.11 -7.22 16.22
N GLN A 224 4.53 -6.95 17.45
CA GLN A 224 4.71 -5.59 17.92
C GLN A 224 6.16 -5.16 17.77
N ILE A 225 6.39 -3.91 17.32
CA ILE A 225 7.72 -3.37 17.12
C ILE A 225 7.75 -1.89 17.49
N THR A 226 8.85 -1.45 18.10
CA THR A 226 9.12 -0.04 18.34
C THR A 226 10.23 0.41 17.42
N VAL A 227 10.03 1.53 16.70
CA VAL A 227 11.05 2.16 15.83
C VAL A 227 11.36 3.56 16.34
N GLY A 228 12.65 3.87 16.45
CA GLY A 228 13.15 5.20 16.81
C GLY A 228 13.30 6.11 15.59
N ALA A 229 13.52 7.41 15.80
CA ALA A 229 13.73 8.38 14.74
C ALA A 229 14.95 8.02 13.86
N GLY A 230 14.75 7.93 12.54
CA GLY A 230 15.80 7.57 11.58
C GLY A 230 16.29 6.12 11.69
N GLU A 231 15.63 5.28 12.48
CA GLU A 231 16.02 3.89 12.68
C GLU A 231 15.55 3.02 11.51
N SER A 232 16.41 2.07 11.09
CA SER A 232 16.02 0.99 10.17
C SER A 232 15.96 -0.31 10.95
N LYS A 233 14.79 -0.94 11.01
CA LYS A 233 14.59 -2.24 11.67
C LYS A 233 14.25 -3.34 10.68
N THR A 234 14.53 -4.58 11.11
CA THR A 234 14.19 -5.78 10.35
C THR A 234 13.15 -6.60 11.10
N LEU A 235 12.15 -7.12 10.37
CA LEU A 235 11.11 -7.97 10.89
C LEU A 235 10.98 -9.23 10.03
N ALA A 236 10.70 -10.37 10.64
CA ALA A 236 10.47 -11.61 9.91
C ALA A 236 9.15 -12.25 10.34
N PHE A 237 8.38 -12.73 9.35
CA PHE A 237 7.21 -13.58 9.57
C PHE A 237 7.51 -14.97 9.02
N THR A 238 7.00 -16.01 9.67
CA THR A 238 7.14 -17.39 9.19
C THR A 238 5.78 -18.06 9.20
N PHE A 239 5.27 -18.36 8.00
CA PHE A 239 4.03 -19.10 7.82
C PHE A 239 4.32 -20.58 7.61
N LYS A 240 3.43 -21.42 8.08
CA LYS A 240 3.45 -22.87 7.88
C LYS A 240 2.04 -23.38 7.61
N GLN A 241 1.96 -24.49 6.92
CA GLN A 241 0.71 -25.18 6.63
C GLN A 241 0.29 -26.06 7.81
#